data_2d7d8bfc3f019ad3cd9a1b6a40852a78
#
_entry.id   2d7d8bfc3f019ad3cd9a1b6a40852a78
#
_cell.length_a   1.000
_cell.length_b   1.000
_cell.length_c   1.000
_cell.angle_alpha   90.00
_cell.angle_beta   90.00
_cell.angle_gamma   90.00
#
_symmetry.space_group_name_H-M   'P 1'
#
loop_
_entity.id
_entity.type
_entity.pdbx_description
1 polymer ?
#
loop_
_entity_poly.entity_id
_entity_poly.type
_entity_poly.pdbx_seq_one_letter_code
_entity_poly.pdbx_strand_id
1 'polypeptide(L)'
;MSRYNQKTKRTVETVTNHQGGTGVKYDPKLELVAILTTGLDNSYYEKLSDREKRFSELIDELSKKDIEFVAKALVYARSVVGQRSVTHFGCVPFVKHLSGSSIGKRFFSKRDKNSKTGGIVYRLDDVLEIIAAYQHFNPGKPLPNSMKRGFKMALESADSYELAKYQGKGKSVSLVDVVNLVRPKPRTAEMETVFKDLMSGNLKQFNTVEDKNTKAGQEVAQKVKSGEITKAQAEVELNQAKESNYAELIKTRKIGYIALLRNLRNILNTSSNSELIKGACDLLTDEKLIRKSLVFPHQIDIALEILIQETSASAARPFVTALNRAYELAIPNLVELFSHGRTAVVIDTSGSMHGMGQGVRMNGKAINKHCIDKAALIGATLSKGIGADLYQFATTTEGIRYNPGDSVNTIKNTCLSQEGRVGHGTDFGSIFSTLQSVGKYDRIFIISDLQGGDRIVTNSSFQSYKSKHGEPFIYTIDIQGYGTTMFKPGNKLIQLFGYSADIYEMIKKAEVDPKAILKEIESIVI
;
A
#
# COMPACT_ATOMS: atom_id res chain seq x y z
N MET A 1 45.98 3.39 27.54
CA MET A 1 44.74 3.71 26.78
C MET A 1 44.65 5.22 26.68
N SER A 2 44.51 5.75 25.47
CA SER A 2 44.45 7.20 25.25
C SER A 2 43.21 7.79 25.93
N ARG A 3 43.41 8.81 26.77
CA ARG A 3 42.38 9.47 27.56
C ARG A 3 41.39 10.27 26.67
N TYR A 4 41.76 10.53 25.42
CA TYR A 4 41.04 11.41 24.47
C TYR A 4 40.49 10.70 23.25
N ASN A 5 40.85 9.45 22.98
CA ASN A 5 40.36 8.69 21.81
C ASN A 5 39.44 7.57 22.29
N GLN A 6 38.34 7.93 22.93
CA GLN A 6 37.31 6.99 23.30
C GLN A 6 36.32 6.88 22.11
N LYS A 7 35.99 5.63 21.72
CA LYS A 7 34.87 5.40 20.81
C LYS A 7 33.63 6.05 21.42
N THR A 8 33.13 7.13 20.79
CA THR A 8 31.82 7.69 21.12
C THR A 8 30.80 6.61 20.88
N LYS A 9 30.31 5.97 21.94
CA LYS A 9 29.10 5.15 21.86
C LYS A 9 28.00 6.09 21.41
N ARG A 10 27.47 5.92 20.20
CA ARG A 10 26.23 6.59 19.81
C ARG A 10 25.19 6.16 20.85
N THR A 11 24.80 7.07 21.71
CA THR A 11 23.67 6.90 22.62
C THR A 11 22.43 6.81 21.76
N VAL A 12 21.78 5.68 21.76
CA VAL A 12 20.49 5.50 21.08
C VAL A 12 19.47 6.27 21.91
N GLU A 13 18.75 7.18 21.25
CA GLU A 13 17.70 7.97 21.92
C GLU A 13 16.56 7.03 22.32
N THR A 14 16.31 6.95 23.63
CA THR A 14 15.18 6.21 24.16
C THR A 14 14.09 7.16 24.57
N VAL A 15 12.85 6.81 24.26
CA VAL A 15 11.65 7.59 24.56
C VAL A 15 10.58 6.69 25.15
N THR A 16 9.63 7.27 25.86
CA THR A 16 8.43 6.54 26.27
C THR A 16 7.57 6.30 25.05
N ASN A 17 7.22 5.06 24.75
CA ASN A 17 6.31 4.69 23.69
C ASN A 17 4.83 4.89 24.11
N HIS A 18 3.88 4.66 23.22
CA HIS A 18 2.46 4.88 23.48
C HIS A 18 1.86 3.94 24.55
N GLN A 19 2.51 2.83 24.86
CA GLN A 19 2.09 1.93 25.97
C GLN A 19 2.80 2.23 27.29
N GLY A 20 3.59 3.31 27.37
CA GLY A 20 4.33 3.69 28.59
C GLY A 20 5.66 2.94 28.77
N GLY A 21 6.00 2.03 27.90
CA GLY A 21 7.29 1.32 27.90
C GLY A 21 8.43 2.17 27.33
N THR A 22 9.66 1.69 27.49
CA THR A 22 10.84 2.33 26.91
C THR A 22 11.07 1.85 25.49
N GLY A 23 10.76 2.70 24.52
CA GLY A 23 11.05 2.47 23.10
C GLY A 23 12.35 3.15 22.65
N VAL A 24 12.80 2.78 21.47
CA VAL A 24 13.90 3.40 20.73
C VAL A 24 13.30 4.24 19.62
N LYS A 25 13.67 5.51 19.55
CA LYS A 25 13.21 6.40 18.48
C LYS A 25 13.85 5.98 17.15
N TYR A 26 13.06 5.99 16.08
CA TYR A 26 13.60 5.79 14.74
C TYR A 26 14.57 6.93 14.34
N ASP A 27 15.56 6.60 13.54
CA ASP A 27 16.28 7.60 12.77
C ASP A 27 15.26 8.38 11.89
N PRO A 28 15.36 9.71 11.77
CA PRO A 28 14.37 10.50 11.03
C PRO A 28 14.12 10.02 9.59
N LYS A 29 15.14 9.52 8.89
CA LYS A 29 14.95 8.94 7.54
C LYS A 29 14.09 7.66 7.60
N LEU A 30 14.32 6.79 8.57
CA LEU A 30 13.51 5.58 8.77
C LEU A 30 12.09 5.92 9.21
N GLU A 31 11.92 6.93 10.06
CA GLU A 31 10.58 7.38 10.48
C GLU A 31 9.79 7.93 9.28
N LEU A 32 10.42 8.71 8.40
CA LEU A 32 9.80 9.16 7.15
C LEU A 32 9.36 7.98 6.28
N VAL A 33 10.23 6.97 6.13
CA VAL A 33 9.91 5.76 5.36
C VAL A 33 8.76 4.99 6.00
N ALA A 34 8.76 4.86 7.33
CA ALA A 34 7.70 4.19 8.07
C ALA A 34 6.33 4.85 7.78
N ILE A 35 6.22 6.16 7.92
CA ILE A 35 4.98 6.90 7.65
C ILE A 35 4.58 6.79 6.18
N LEU A 36 5.52 6.93 5.26
CA LEU A 36 5.26 6.84 3.81
C LEU A 36 4.78 5.44 3.38
N THR A 37 5.16 4.40 4.08
CA THR A 37 4.77 3.02 3.74
C THR A 37 3.53 2.55 4.49
N THR A 38 3.33 2.98 5.74
CA THR A 38 2.15 2.65 6.53
C THR A 38 0.94 3.53 6.23
N GLY A 39 1.17 4.76 5.75
CA GLY A 39 0.11 5.74 5.44
C GLY A 39 -0.24 6.64 6.61
N LEU A 40 -1.15 7.60 6.34
CA LEU A 40 -1.69 8.54 7.32
C LEU A 40 -3.19 8.28 7.49
N ASP A 41 -3.56 7.56 8.55
CA ASP A 41 -4.95 7.34 8.95
C ASP A 41 -5.05 7.44 10.47
N ASN A 42 -6.26 7.51 10.99
CA ASN A 42 -6.47 7.33 12.43
C ASN A 42 -5.90 5.97 12.86
N SER A 43 -5.20 5.97 13.96
CA SER A 43 -4.66 4.76 14.56
C SER A 43 -5.20 4.59 15.99
N TYR A 44 -4.81 3.53 16.67
CA TYR A 44 -5.25 3.29 18.03
C TYR A 44 -4.82 4.41 18.99
N TYR A 45 -3.58 4.89 18.87
CA TYR A 45 -2.98 5.88 19.76
C TYR A 45 -3.00 7.31 19.22
N GLU A 46 -3.03 7.52 17.90
CA GLU A 46 -2.86 8.83 17.28
C GLU A 46 -4.04 9.18 16.37
N LYS A 47 -4.52 10.42 16.46
CA LYS A 47 -5.48 10.97 15.50
C LYS A 47 -4.77 11.33 14.19
N LEU A 48 -5.53 11.38 13.10
CA LEU A 48 -5.02 11.78 11.79
C LEU A 48 -4.29 13.13 11.84
N SER A 49 -4.88 14.14 12.54
CA SER A 49 -4.31 15.48 12.67
C SER A 49 -2.90 15.48 13.30
N ASP A 50 -2.69 14.63 14.30
CA ASP A 50 -1.41 14.54 15.01
C ASP A 50 -0.36 13.87 14.13
N ARG A 51 -0.77 12.82 13.39
CA ARG A 51 0.09 12.14 12.40
C ARG A 51 0.46 13.07 11.24
N GLU A 52 -0.49 13.85 10.71
CA GLU A 52 -0.25 14.83 9.66
C GLU A 52 0.73 15.92 10.12
N LYS A 53 0.58 16.41 11.36
CA LYS A 53 1.48 17.38 11.95
C LYS A 53 2.90 16.81 12.08
N ARG A 54 3.05 15.63 12.70
CA ARG A 54 4.34 14.96 12.88
C ARG A 54 5.04 14.70 11.53
N PHE A 55 4.29 14.23 10.54
CA PHE A 55 4.81 14.00 9.19
C PHE A 55 5.27 15.29 8.52
N SER A 56 4.51 16.38 8.66
CA SER A 56 4.89 17.69 8.11
C SER A 56 6.16 18.23 8.77
N GLU A 57 6.28 18.15 10.08
CA GLU A 57 7.46 18.55 10.84
C GLU A 57 8.70 17.74 10.44
N LEU A 58 8.53 16.43 10.23
CA LEU A 58 9.61 15.54 9.80
C LEU A 58 10.09 15.85 8.37
N ILE A 59 9.16 16.12 7.44
CA ILE A 59 9.51 16.59 6.09
C ILE A 59 10.28 17.91 6.16
N ASP A 60 9.84 18.85 7.01
CA ASP A 60 10.50 20.13 7.17
C ASP A 60 11.91 20.01 7.73
N GLU A 61 12.10 19.17 8.74
CA GLU A 61 13.41 18.92 9.33
C GLU A 61 14.37 18.24 8.33
N LEU A 62 13.92 17.17 7.70
CA LEU A 62 14.74 16.42 6.76
C LEU A 62 15.05 17.20 5.50
N SER A 63 14.11 18.00 4.99
CA SER A 63 14.33 18.80 3.78
C SER A 63 15.43 19.87 3.96
N LYS A 64 15.64 20.36 5.18
CA LYS A 64 16.74 21.29 5.50
C LYS A 64 18.10 20.59 5.51
N LYS A 65 18.14 19.28 5.78
CA LYS A 65 19.37 18.48 5.89
C LYS A 65 19.68 17.73 4.60
N ASP A 66 18.65 17.14 3.96
CA ASP A 66 18.78 16.26 2.81
C ASP A 66 17.49 16.29 1.97
N ILE A 67 17.32 17.38 1.22
CA ILE A 67 16.15 17.60 0.37
C ILE A 67 16.00 16.51 -0.71
N GLU A 68 17.12 15.97 -1.18
CA GLU A 68 17.14 14.96 -2.23
C GLU A 68 16.57 13.63 -1.70
N PHE A 69 16.94 13.25 -0.49
CA PHE A 69 16.39 12.06 0.15
C PHE A 69 14.86 12.16 0.31
N VAL A 70 14.35 13.30 0.80
CA VAL A 70 12.90 13.50 0.96
C VAL A 70 12.18 13.38 -0.38
N ALA A 71 12.70 14.00 -1.43
CA ALA A 71 12.14 13.90 -2.77
C ALA A 71 12.10 12.43 -3.26
N LYS A 72 13.22 11.72 -3.12
CA LYS A 72 13.34 10.31 -3.50
C LYS A 72 12.42 9.40 -2.69
N ALA A 73 12.29 9.65 -1.38
CA ALA A 73 11.39 8.89 -0.51
C ALA A 73 9.92 9.04 -0.90
N LEU A 74 9.48 10.26 -1.22
CA LEU A 74 8.13 10.51 -1.73
C LEU A 74 7.88 9.80 -3.08
N VAL A 75 8.84 9.88 -4.01
CA VAL A 75 8.75 9.19 -5.31
C VAL A 75 8.75 7.68 -5.14
N TYR A 76 9.58 7.14 -4.25
CA TYR A 76 9.60 5.71 -3.90
C TYR A 76 8.24 5.25 -3.38
N ALA A 77 7.71 5.94 -2.37
CA ALA A 77 6.42 5.60 -1.79
C ALA A 77 5.29 5.64 -2.83
N ARG A 78 5.32 6.60 -3.78
CA ARG A 78 4.32 6.69 -4.85
C ARG A 78 4.49 5.63 -5.93
N SER A 79 5.71 5.40 -6.42
CA SER A 79 5.96 4.60 -7.62
C SER A 79 6.30 3.13 -7.36
N VAL A 80 6.85 2.82 -6.18
CA VAL A 80 7.25 1.45 -5.78
C VAL A 80 6.25 0.90 -4.78
N VAL A 81 6.02 1.60 -3.65
CA VAL A 81 5.08 1.14 -2.63
C VAL A 81 3.60 1.29 -3.08
N GLY A 82 3.32 2.22 -4.00
CA GLY A 82 1.95 2.44 -4.52
C GLY A 82 1.08 3.35 -3.67
N GLN A 83 1.65 3.99 -2.65
CA GLN A 83 0.93 4.92 -1.78
C GLN A 83 0.49 6.18 -2.53
N ARG A 84 -0.72 6.67 -2.23
CA ARG A 84 -1.29 7.85 -2.90
C ARG A 84 -1.52 9.00 -1.93
N SER A 85 -2.47 8.86 -1.01
CA SER A 85 -2.90 9.96 -0.14
C SER A 85 -1.75 10.56 0.66
N VAL A 86 -0.93 9.73 1.31
CA VAL A 86 0.23 10.19 2.10
C VAL A 86 1.26 10.88 1.23
N THR A 87 1.49 10.41 -0.01
CA THR A 87 2.46 11.03 -0.92
C THR A 87 1.95 12.35 -1.50
N HIS A 88 0.64 12.43 -1.84
CA HIS A 88 0.03 13.68 -2.29
C HIS A 88 0.06 14.74 -1.19
N PHE A 89 -0.29 14.37 0.04
CA PHE A 89 -0.19 15.25 1.20
C PHE A 89 1.27 15.66 1.46
N GLY A 90 2.22 14.72 1.40
CA GLY A 90 3.65 14.99 1.60
C GLY A 90 4.23 16.03 0.64
N CYS A 91 3.67 16.18 -0.56
CA CYS A 91 4.04 17.24 -1.50
C CYS A 91 3.72 18.65 -0.95
N VAL A 92 2.73 18.77 -0.06
CA VAL A 92 2.28 20.08 0.48
C VAL A 92 3.33 20.70 1.40
N PRO A 93 3.81 20.07 2.49
CA PRO A 93 4.90 20.60 3.29
C PRO A 93 6.23 20.64 2.54
N PHE A 94 6.46 19.74 1.57
CA PHE A 94 7.72 19.64 0.85
C PHE A 94 7.95 20.77 -0.15
N VAL A 95 6.89 21.23 -0.83
CA VAL A 95 7.03 22.19 -1.95
C VAL A 95 7.73 23.51 -1.59
N LYS A 96 7.59 23.99 -0.34
CA LYS A 96 8.23 25.22 0.13
C LYS A 96 9.76 25.12 0.12
N HIS A 97 10.32 23.93 0.25
CA HIS A 97 11.77 23.68 0.22
C HIS A 97 12.33 23.58 -1.20
N LEU A 98 11.48 23.49 -2.22
CA LEU A 98 11.90 23.34 -3.61
C LEU A 98 12.24 24.65 -4.32
N SER A 99 12.01 25.81 -3.68
CA SER A 99 12.37 27.11 -4.25
C SER A 99 13.89 27.22 -4.37
N GLY A 100 14.38 27.46 -5.60
CA GLY A 100 15.83 27.52 -5.88
C GLY A 100 16.53 26.15 -5.97
N SER A 101 15.83 25.05 -5.70
CA SER A 101 16.40 23.70 -5.79
C SER A 101 16.51 23.22 -7.23
N SER A 102 17.61 22.49 -7.53
CA SER A 102 17.86 21.85 -8.84
C SER A 102 16.80 20.80 -9.20
N ILE A 103 16.16 20.17 -8.21
CA ILE A 103 15.15 19.13 -8.39
C ILE A 103 13.72 19.67 -8.49
N GLY A 104 13.47 20.98 -8.19
CA GLY A 104 12.14 21.52 -7.97
C GLY A 104 11.10 21.18 -9.06
N LYS A 105 11.38 21.56 -10.32
CA LYS A 105 10.47 21.25 -11.43
C LYS A 105 10.47 19.77 -11.82
N ARG A 106 11.61 19.07 -11.66
CA ARG A 106 11.71 17.63 -11.98
C ARG A 106 10.90 16.80 -11.00
N PHE A 107 10.88 17.15 -9.73
CA PHE A 107 10.10 16.45 -8.72
C PHE A 107 8.61 16.36 -9.09
N PHE A 108 8.01 17.40 -9.67
CA PHE A 108 6.62 17.38 -10.10
C PHE A 108 6.40 16.91 -11.54
N SER A 109 7.42 16.42 -12.22
CA SER A 109 7.29 15.84 -13.56
C SER A 109 6.68 14.44 -13.52
N LYS A 110 6.32 13.94 -14.71
CA LYS A 110 5.84 12.57 -14.88
C LYS A 110 6.98 11.56 -14.70
N ARG A 111 6.68 10.45 -14.05
CA ARG A 111 7.58 9.32 -13.93
C ARG A 111 7.48 8.43 -15.16
N ASP A 112 8.62 8.15 -15.77
CA ASP A 112 8.72 7.12 -16.80
C ASP A 112 8.75 5.75 -16.14
N LYS A 113 7.78 4.90 -16.49
CA LYS A 113 7.62 3.55 -15.91
C LYS A 113 8.65 2.56 -16.45
N ASN A 114 9.15 2.79 -17.66
CA ASN A 114 10.12 1.90 -18.30
C ASN A 114 11.54 2.17 -17.79
N SER A 115 11.99 3.43 -17.84
CA SER A 115 13.30 3.83 -17.36
C SER A 115 13.37 3.98 -15.83
N LYS A 116 12.21 3.99 -15.14
CA LYS A 116 12.08 4.24 -13.70
C LYS A 116 12.71 5.58 -13.27
N THR A 117 12.70 6.59 -14.15
CA THR A 117 13.20 7.94 -13.91
C THR A 117 12.07 8.95 -13.87
N GLY A 118 12.32 10.15 -13.32
CA GLY A 118 11.35 11.24 -13.24
C GLY A 118 10.68 11.40 -11.89
N GLY A 119 9.70 12.30 -11.82
CA GLY A 119 9.16 12.82 -10.58
C GLY A 119 8.01 12.00 -9.97
N ILE A 120 7.21 12.72 -9.18
CA ILE A 120 6.14 12.13 -8.34
C ILE A 120 4.89 11.72 -9.13
N VAL A 121 4.69 12.28 -10.34
CA VAL A 121 3.49 12.01 -11.14
C VAL A 121 3.61 10.64 -11.81
N TYR A 122 3.15 9.61 -11.14
CA TYR A 122 3.15 8.24 -11.64
C TYR A 122 1.94 7.96 -12.55
N ARG A 123 0.82 8.61 -12.26
CA ARG A 123 -0.40 8.63 -13.08
C ARG A 123 -0.83 10.08 -13.23
N LEU A 124 -1.47 10.41 -14.33
CA LEU A 124 -1.82 11.82 -14.59
C LEU A 124 -2.83 12.39 -13.57
N ASP A 125 -3.67 11.55 -12.96
CA ASP A 125 -4.57 11.97 -11.87
C ASP A 125 -3.83 12.39 -10.59
N ASP A 126 -2.55 12.06 -10.42
CA ASP A 126 -1.75 12.55 -9.29
C ASP A 126 -1.60 14.08 -9.33
N VAL A 127 -1.58 14.67 -10.52
CA VAL A 127 -1.55 16.14 -10.69
C VAL A 127 -2.76 16.77 -10.03
N LEU A 128 -3.95 16.22 -10.28
CA LEU A 128 -5.22 16.73 -9.76
C LEU A 128 -5.28 16.61 -8.24
N GLU A 129 -4.91 15.45 -7.72
CA GLU A 129 -4.93 15.16 -6.28
C GLU A 129 -3.91 16.00 -5.50
N ILE A 130 -2.69 16.21 -6.04
CA ILE A 130 -1.68 17.05 -5.41
C ILE A 130 -2.12 18.53 -5.38
N ILE A 131 -2.72 19.03 -6.46
CA ILE A 131 -3.27 20.40 -6.51
C ILE A 131 -4.41 20.55 -5.50
N ALA A 132 -5.34 19.59 -5.46
CA ALA A 132 -6.45 19.59 -4.51
C ALA A 132 -5.95 19.57 -3.07
N ALA A 133 -4.95 18.73 -2.74
CA ALA A 133 -4.32 18.70 -1.43
C ALA A 133 -3.66 20.05 -1.10
N TYR A 134 -2.90 20.61 -2.05
CA TYR A 134 -2.25 21.91 -1.82
C TYR A 134 -3.28 23.01 -1.53
N GLN A 135 -4.35 23.10 -2.31
CA GLN A 135 -5.42 24.11 -2.12
C GLN A 135 -6.15 23.92 -0.79
N HIS A 136 -6.40 22.66 -0.38
CA HIS A 136 -7.05 22.35 0.89
C HIS A 136 -6.24 22.87 2.09
N PHE A 137 -4.91 22.63 2.11
CA PHE A 137 -4.05 23.06 3.21
C PHE A 137 -3.53 24.50 3.07
N ASN A 138 -3.71 25.14 1.91
CA ASN A 138 -3.28 26.51 1.62
C ASN A 138 -4.40 27.31 0.92
N PRO A 139 -5.56 27.50 1.56
CA PRO A 139 -6.70 28.17 0.93
C PRO A 139 -6.31 29.58 0.48
N GLY A 140 -6.67 29.93 -0.75
CA GLY A 140 -6.41 31.23 -1.34
C GLY A 140 -4.96 31.50 -1.79
N LYS A 141 -4.00 30.60 -1.51
CA LYS A 141 -2.63 30.78 -1.97
C LYS A 141 -2.44 30.29 -3.42
N PRO A 142 -1.67 31.02 -4.23
CA PRO A 142 -1.35 30.58 -5.59
C PRO A 142 -0.46 29.33 -5.57
N LEU A 143 -0.58 28.50 -6.61
CA LEU A 143 0.31 27.34 -6.77
C LEU A 143 1.77 27.79 -6.95
N PRO A 144 2.72 27.16 -6.25
CA PRO A 144 4.16 27.41 -6.40
C PRO A 144 4.65 27.15 -7.84
N ASN A 145 5.65 27.92 -8.26
CA ASN A 145 6.21 27.79 -9.61
C ASN A 145 6.84 26.43 -9.91
N SER A 146 7.41 25.76 -8.89
CA SER A 146 7.91 24.38 -9.03
C SER A 146 6.80 23.40 -9.44
N MET A 147 5.63 23.49 -8.80
CA MET A 147 4.44 22.72 -9.18
C MET A 147 3.97 23.05 -10.59
N LYS A 148 3.76 24.36 -10.90
CA LYS A 148 3.29 24.77 -12.23
C LYS A 148 4.20 24.26 -13.35
N ARG A 149 5.52 24.42 -13.19
CA ARG A 149 6.51 23.99 -14.20
C ARG A 149 6.58 22.47 -14.31
N GLY A 150 6.54 21.75 -13.20
CA GLY A 150 6.59 20.29 -13.20
C GLY A 150 5.31 19.67 -13.77
N PHE A 151 4.14 20.17 -13.41
CA PHE A 151 2.87 19.70 -13.96
C PHE A 151 2.71 20.05 -15.45
N LYS A 152 3.25 21.19 -15.88
CA LYS A 152 3.37 21.50 -17.30
C LYS A 152 4.15 20.41 -18.04
N MET A 153 5.33 20.04 -17.53
CA MET A 153 6.15 18.95 -18.10
C MET A 153 5.41 17.62 -18.09
N ALA A 154 4.65 17.32 -17.02
CA ALA A 154 3.86 16.08 -16.92
C ALA A 154 2.77 16.01 -17.98
N LEU A 155 2.04 17.11 -18.22
CA LEU A 155 1.01 17.20 -19.26
C LEU A 155 1.62 17.11 -20.66
N GLU A 156 2.75 17.78 -20.92
CA GLU A 156 3.45 17.75 -22.19
C GLU A 156 4.02 16.36 -22.54
N SER A 157 4.19 15.48 -21.56
CA SER A 157 4.67 14.08 -21.73
C SER A 157 3.54 13.04 -21.65
N ALA A 158 2.29 13.46 -21.40
CA ALA A 158 1.15 12.57 -21.37
C ALA A 158 0.71 12.20 -22.80
N ASP A 159 0.14 11.02 -22.95
CA ASP A 159 -0.50 10.60 -24.19
C ASP A 159 -2.01 10.90 -24.19
N SER A 160 -2.65 10.75 -25.37
CA SER A 160 -4.07 10.99 -25.55
C SER A 160 -4.95 10.11 -24.65
N TYR A 161 -4.53 8.87 -24.41
CA TYR A 161 -5.23 7.94 -23.52
C TYR A 161 -5.22 8.42 -22.07
N GLU A 162 -4.07 8.85 -21.57
CA GLU A 162 -3.95 9.36 -20.20
C GLU A 162 -4.79 10.62 -19.98
N LEU A 163 -4.75 11.55 -20.94
CA LEU A 163 -5.55 12.78 -20.88
C LEU A 163 -7.06 12.47 -20.88
N ALA A 164 -7.50 11.53 -21.70
CA ALA A 164 -8.90 11.14 -21.73
C ALA A 164 -9.35 10.37 -20.48
N LYS A 165 -8.46 9.50 -19.94
CA LYS A 165 -8.76 8.67 -18.79
C LYS A 165 -8.85 9.46 -17.47
N TYR A 166 -8.02 10.48 -17.30
CA TYR A 166 -7.84 11.17 -16.03
C TYR A 166 -8.40 12.60 -16.00
N GLN A 167 -9.50 12.87 -16.71
CA GLN A 167 -10.09 14.21 -16.85
C GLN A 167 -10.52 14.86 -15.51
N GLY A 168 -10.85 14.05 -14.49
CA GLY A 168 -11.30 14.57 -13.19
C GLY A 168 -12.67 15.26 -13.24
N LYS A 169 -13.55 14.90 -14.19
CA LYS A 169 -14.90 15.46 -14.30
C LYS A 169 -15.68 15.29 -12.99
N GLY A 170 -16.28 16.37 -12.50
CA GLY A 170 -17.05 16.38 -11.25
C GLY A 170 -16.20 16.42 -9.97
N LYS A 171 -14.87 16.53 -10.05
CA LYS A 171 -13.99 16.76 -8.92
C LYS A 171 -13.72 18.26 -8.71
N SER A 172 -13.21 18.63 -7.53
CA SER A 172 -12.83 20.01 -7.20
C SER A 172 -11.73 20.57 -8.09
N VAL A 173 -10.88 19.71 -8.64
CA VAL A 173 -9.84 20.05 -9.62
C VAL A 173 -9.99 19.11 -10.82
N SER A 174 -10.20 19.67 -11.99
CA SER A 174 -10.26 18.95 -13.26
C SER A 174 -8.99 19.15 -14.09
N LEU A 175 -8.78 18.28 -15.08
CA LEU A 175 -7.66 18.43 -16.00
C LEU A 175 -7.75 19.73 -16.84
N VAL A 176 -8.96 20.20 -17.13
CA VAL A 176 -9.21 21.49 -17.80
C VAL A 176 -8.68 22.64 -16.96
N ASP A 177 -8.93 22.62 -15.64
CA ASP A 177 -8.41 23.63 -14.72
C ASP A 177 -6.88 23.66 -14.73
N VAL A 178 -6.25 22.47 -14.73
CA VAL A 178 -4.79 22.34 -14.76
C VAL A 178 -4.22 22.86 -16.08
N VAL A 179 -4.82 22.53 -17.23
CA VAL A 179 -4.39 23.04 -18.56
C VAL A 179 -4.45 24.55 -18.59
N ASN A 180 -5.53 25.18 -18.10
CA ASN A 180 -5.67 26.63 -17.99
C ASN A 180 -4.60 27.25 -17.10
N LEU A 181 -4.24 26.56 -16.00
CA LEU A 181 -3.29 27.05 -15.02
C LEU A 181 -1.84 26.98 -15.50
N VAL A 182 -1.43 25.85 -16.15
CA VAL A 182 -0.01 25.62 -16.49
C VAL A 182 0.30 25.86 -17.95
N ARG A 183 -0.70 25.95 -18.82
CA ARG A 183 -0.60 26.20 -20.26
C ARG A 183 0.46 25.33 -20.94
N PRO A 184 0.24 24.00 -21.01
CA PRO A 184 1.17 23.08 -21.64
C PRO A 184 1.30 23.40 -23.13
N LYS A 185 2.49 23.16 -23.69
CA LYS A 185 2.73 23.29 -25.12
C LYS A 185 2.63 21.90 -25.75
N PRO A 186 1.69 21.64 -26.67
CA PRO A 186 1.60 20.36 -27.35
C PRO A 186 2.90 20.11 -28.14
N ARG A 187 3.41 18.86 -28.09
CA ARG A 187 4.63 18.48 -28.81
C ARG A 187 4.39 18.06 -30.23
N THR A 188 3.16 17.69 -30.57
CA THR A 188 2.73 17.22 -31.89
C THR A 188 1.40 17.85 -32.26
N ALA A 189 1.08 17.91 -33.56
CA ALA A 189 -0.22 18.38 -34.04
C ALA A 189 -1.39 17.52 -33.52
N GLU A 190 -1.16 16.21 -33.34
CA GLU A 190 -2.13 15.30 -32.72
C GLU A 190 -2.44 15.75 -31.28
N MET A 191 -1.42 16.00 -30.47
CA MET A 191 -1.60 16.46 -29.10
C MET A 191 -2.24 17.84 -29.01
N GLU A 192 -2.02 18.72 -30.00
CA GLU A 192 -2.72 20.00 -30.09
C GLU A 192 -4.24 19.80 -30.25
N THR A 193 -4.62 18.87 -31.11
CA THR A 193 -6.02 18.48 -31.27
C THR A 193 -6.62 17.90 -29.99
N VAL A 194 -5.88 17.00 -29.33
CA VAL A 194 -6.30 16.38 -28.06
C VAL A 194 -6.52 17.43 -26.96
N PHE A 195 -5.64 18.43 -26.83
CA PHE A 195 -5.84 19.52 -25.89
C PHE A 195 -7.03 20.43 -26.27
N LYS A 196 -7.25 20.71 -27.55
CA LYS A 196 -8.44 21.44 -28.01
C LYS A 196 -9.72 20.68 -27.68
N ASP A 197 -9.75 19.37 -27.94
CA ASP A 197 -10.88 18.50 -27.64
C ASP A 197 -11.14 18.39 -26.14
N LEU A 198 -10.08 18.33 -25.32
CA LEU A 198 -10.17 18.36 -23.87
C LEU A 198 -10.82 19.67 -23.39
N MET A 199 -10.36 20.80 -23.90
CA MET A 199 -10.85 22.13 -23.51
C MET A 199 -12.29 22.38 -23.95
N SER A 200 -12.72 21.85 -25.11
CA SER A 200 -14.09 21.93 -25.60
C SER A 200 -15.04 20.86 -25.04
N GLY A 201 -14.50 19.92 -24.23
CA GLY A 201 -15.29 18.81 -23.69
C GLY A 201 -15.58 17.68 -24.70
N ASN A 202 -15.00 17.74 -25.89
CA ASN A 202 -15.22 16.80 -26.99
C ASN A 202 -14.19 15.66 -27.06
N LEU A 203 -13.36 15.53 -26.03
CA LEU A 203 -12.31 14.51 -26.01
C LEU A 203 -12.92 13.11 -26.13
N LYS A 204 -12.47 12.35 -27.13
CA LYS A 204 -12.93 10.98 -27.38
C LYS A 204 -12.68 10.12 -26.14
N GLN A 205 -13.72 9.45 -25.67
CA GLN A 205 -13.62 8.49 -24.57
C GLN A 205 -13.01 7.20 -25.08
N PHE A 206 -12.17 6.59 -24.25
CA PHE A 206 -11.59 5.28 -24.53
C PHE A 206 -12.51 4.18 -23.97
N ASN A 207 -12.50 3.00 -24.60
CA ASN A 207 -13.31 1.86 -24.24
C ASN A 207 -12.86 1.22 -22.89
N THR A 208 -13.01 1.95 -21.77
CA THR A 208 -12.86 1.40 -20.43
C THR A 208 -14.16 0.82 -19.91
N VAL A 209 -14.10 0.00 -18.86
CA VAL A 209 -15.31 -0.53 -18.18
C VAL A 209 -16.22 0.61 -17.74
N GLU A 210 -15.61 1.62 -17.10
CA GLU A 210 -16.32 2.77 -16.56
C GLU A 210 -17.01 3.58 -17.67
N ASP A 211 -16.31 3.83 -18.78
CA ASP A 211 -16.86 4.58 -19.90
C ASP A 211 -18.02 3.85 -20.59
N LYS A 212 -17.86 2.55 -20.85
CA LYS A 212 -18.90 1.73 -21.46
C LYS A 212 -20.14 1.66 -20.58
N ASN A 213 -19.98 1.41 -19.29
CA ASN A 213 -21.10 1.32 -18.35
C ASN A 213 -21.78 2.69 -18.12
N THR A 214 -21.00 3.79 -18.14
CA THR A 214 -21.53 5.15 -18.03
C THR A 214 -22.36 5.52 -19.25
N LYS A 215 -21.88 5.19 -20.47
CA LYS A 215 -22.62 5.41 -21.72
C LYS A 215 -23.93 4.63 -21.72
N ALA A 216 -23.87 3.32 -21.41
CA ALA A 216 -25.07 2.50 -21.30
C ALA A 216 -26.08 3.08 -20.31
N GLY A 217 -25.60 3.57 -19.14
CA GLY A 217 -26.45 4.23 -18.16
C GLY A 217 -27.08 5.54 -18.67
N GLN A 218 -26.35 6.35 -19.44
CA GLN A 218 -26.85 7.58 -20.02
C GLN A 218 -27.88 7.33 -21.12
N GLU A 219 -27.63 6.37 -22.01
CA GLU A 219 -28.53 5.97 -23.08
C GLU A 219 -29.87 5.46 -22.54
N VAL A 220 -29.79 4.55 -21.54
CA VAL A 220 -30.98 4.03 -20.87
C VAL A 220 -31.75 5.11 -20.12
N ALA A 221 -31.04 6.02 -19.41
CA ALA A 221 -31.67 7.14 -18.71
C ALA A 221 -32.38 8.10 -19.68
N GLN A 222 -31.85 8.30 -20.90
CA GLN A 222 -32.46 9.11 -21.92
C GLN A 222 -33.76 8.47 -22.44
N LYS A 223 -33.77 7.16 -22.68
CA LYS A 223 -34.97 6.39 -23.08
C LYS A 223 -36.08 6.45 -22.03
N VAL A 224 -35.70 6.41 -20.73
CA VAL A 224 -36.68 6.60 -19.63
C VAL A 224 -37.27 8.02 -19.66
N LYS A 225 -36.43 9.05 -19.86
CA LYS A 225 -36.89 10.45 -19.94
C LYS A 225 -37.79 10.73 -21.14
N SER A 226 -37.52 10.09 -22.27
CA SER A 226 -38.37 10.19 -23.46
C SER A 226 -39.68 9.39 -23.37
N GLY A 227 -39.83 8.58 -22.32
CA GLY A 227 -41.02 7.70 -22.19
C GLY A 227 -40.97 6.46 -23.07
N GLU A 228 -39.85 6.18 -23.73
CA GLU A 228 -39.67 5.02 -24.63
C GLU A 228 -39.66 3.70 -23.84
N ILE A 229 -39.11 3.69 -22.64
CA ILE A 229 -39.05 2.54 -21.77
C ILE A 229 -39.46 2.86 -20.32
N THR A 230 -40.04 1.89 -19.65
CA THR A 230 -40.36 1.96 -18.22
C THR A 230 -39.08 1.80 -17.37
N LYS A 231 -39.13 2.18 -16.07
CA LYS A 231 -38.02 1.98 -15.15
C LYS A 231 -37.60 0.50 -15.00
N ALA A 232 -38.58 -0.42 -15.02
CA ALA A 232 -38.30 -1.85 -14.95
C ALA A 232 -37.58 -2.37 -16.20
N GLN A 233 -38.01 -1.93 -17.38
CA GLN A 233 -37.34 -2.24 -18.65
C GLN A 233 -35.94 -1.62 -18.72
N ALA A 234 -35.77 -0.43 -18.16
CA ALA A 234 -34.48 0.24 -18.06
C ALA A 234 -33.45 -0.55 -17.24
N GLU A 235 -33.88 -1.17 -16.14
CA GLU A 235 -33.02 -2.03 -15.31
C GLU A 235 -32.54 -3.27 -16.07
N VAL A 236 -33.44 -3.91 -16.81
CA VAL A 236 -33.12 -5.08 -17.63
C VAL A 236 -32.15 -4.71 -18.74
N GLU A 237 -32.45 -3.63 -19.51
CA GLU A 237 -31.61 -3.17 -20.62
C GLU A 237 -30.20 -2.76 -20.13
N LEU A 238 -30.12 -2.07 -18.98
CA LEU A 238 -28.85 -1.68 -18.37
C LEU A 238 -28.01 -2.89 -17.94
N ASN A 239 -28.64 -3.92 -17.36
CA ASN A 239 -27.95 -5.14 -16.96
C ASN A 239 -27.44 -5.93 -18.16
N GLN A 240 -28.22 -6.05 -19.22
CA GLN A 240 -27.79 -6.68 -20.48
C GLN A 240 -26.62 -5.92 -21.13
N ALA A 241 -26.67 -4.59 -21.16
CA ALA A 241 -25.58 -3.78 -21.69
C ALA A 241 -24.30 -3.94 -20.86
N LYS A 242 -24.40 -3.97 -19.54
CA LYS A 242 -23.25 -4.22 -18.65
C LYS A 242 -22.66 -5.63 -18.85
N GLU A 243 -23.50 -6.65 -18.96
CA GLU A 243 -23.07 -8.02 -19.23
C GLU A 243 -22.27 -8.10 -20.52
N SER A 244 -22.81 -7.53 -21.62
CA SER A 244 -22.13 -7.46 -22.92
C SER A 244 -20.79 -6.73 -22.84
N ASN A 245 -20.74 -5.60 -22.12
CA ASN A 245 -19.50 -4.85 -21.90
C ASN A 245 -18.44 -5.65 -21.15
N TYR A 246 -18.82 -6.37 -20.07
CA TYR A 246 -17.89 -7.24 -19.36
C TYR A 246 -17.44 -8.41 -20.23
N ALA A 247 -18.35 -9.06 -20.96
CA ALA A 247 -18.03 -10.18 -21.84
C ALA A 247 -17.01 -9.78 -22.92
N GLU A 248 -17.22 -8.64 -23.57
CA GLU A 248 -16.28 -8.12 -24.58
C GLU A 248 -14.89 -7.81 -23.97
N LEU A 249 -14.85 -7.09 -22.84
CA LEU A 249 -13.60 -6.69 -22.22
C LEU A 249 -12.80 -7.88 -21.64
N ILE A 250 -13.49 -8.89 -21.12
CA ILE A 250 -12.90 -10.12 -20.63
C ILE A 250 -12.39 -10.97 -21.79
N LYS A 251 -13.23 -11.20 -22.81
CA LYS A 251 -12.85 -11.97 -24.01
C LYS A 251 -11.65 -11.36 -24.75
N THR A 252 -11.62 -10.04 -24.87
CA THR A 252 -10.51 -9.32 -25.53
C THR A 252 -9.32 -9.07 -24.61
N ARG A 253 -9.38 -9.50 -23.33
CA ARG A 253 -8.36 -9.28 -22.28
C ARG A 253 -7.99 -7.79 -22.10
N LYS A 254 -8.93 -6.89 -22.36
CA LYS A 254 -8.74 -5.43 -22.21
C LYS A 254 -9.14 -4.89 -20.84
N ILE A 255 -9.76 -5.70 -19.99
CA ILE A 255 -10.05 -5.33 -18.60
C ILE A 255 -8.75 -5.34 -17.80
N GLY A 256 -8.45 -4.23 -17.08
CA GLY A 256 -7.31 -4.20 -16.18
C GLY A 256 -7.59 -5.02 -14.92
N TYR A 257 -6.55 -5.65 -14.34
CA TYR A 257 -6.69 -6.55 -13.20
C TYR A 257 -7.42 -5.91 -11.99
N ILE A 258 -7.02 -4.68 -11.62
CA ILE A 258 -7.67 -3.94 -10.53
C ILE A 258 -9.13 -3.58 -10.86
N ALA A 259 -9.42 -3.28 -12.14
CA ALA A 259 -10.80 -3.04 -12.57
C ALA A 259 -11.63 -4.33 -12.49
N LEU A 260 -11.05 -5.47 -12.86
CA LEU A 260 -11.68 -6.79 -12.71
C LEU A 260 -12.00 -7.07 -11.23
N LEU A 261 -11.02 -6.96 -10.31
CA LEU A 261 -11.22 -7.15 -8.87
C LEU A 261 -12.39 -6.32 -8.32
N ARG A 262 -12.47 -5.05 -8.72
CA ARG A 262 -13.52 -4.13 -8.25
C ARG A 262 -14.92 -4.45 -8.80
N ASN A 263 -15.00 -5.20 -9.90
CA ASN A 263 -16.25 -5.46 -10.59
C ASN A 263 -16.76 -6.91 -10.43
N LEU A 264 -16.11 -7.78 -9.66
CA LEU A 264 -16.52 -9.19 -9.51
C LEU A 264 -17.97 -9.32 -9.05
N ARG A 265 -18.38 -8.55 -8.04
CA ARG A 265 -19.77 -8.50 -7.57
C ARG A 265 -20.72 -8.04 -8.67
N ASN A 266 -20.35 -6.98 -9.40
CA ASN A 266 -21.19 -6.45 -10.49
C ASN A 266 -21.35 -7.49 -11.61
N ILE A 267 -20.30 -8.24 -11.93
CA ILE A 267 -20.34 -9.34 -12.90
C ILE A 267 -21.33 -10.41 -12.44
N LEU A 268 -21.28 -10.83 -11.17
CA LEU A 268 -22.23 -11.82 -10.62
C LEU A 268 -23.68 -11.31 -10.58
N ASN A 269 -23.87 -10.03 -10.28
CA ASN A 269 -25.21 -9.43 -10.18
C ASN A 269 -25.85 -9.18 -11.56
N THR A 270 -25.04 -9.04 -12.62
CA THR A 270 -25.55 -8.75 -13.98
C THR A 270 -25.67 -10.00 -14.82
N SER A 271 -24.99 -11.08 -14.49
CA SER A 271 -24.95 -12.27 -15.34
C SER A 271 -24.76 -13.56 -14.55
N SER A 272 -25.52 -14.59 -14.96
CA SER A 272 -25.29 -15.99 -14.58
C SER A 272 -24.54 -16.76 -15.69
N ASN A 273 -24.03 -16.10 -16.71
CA ASN A 273 -23.34 -16.70 -17.84
C ASN A 273 -22.03 -17.38 -17.38
N SER A 274 -21.99 -18.69 -17.48
CA SER A 274 -20.86 -19.52 -17.05
C SER A 274 -19.57 -19.24 -17.83
N GLU A 275 -19.66 -18.87 -19.10
CA GLU A 275 -18.48 -18.53 -19.92
C GLU A 275 -17.86 -17.19 -19.49
N LEU A 276 -18.70 -16.22 -19.17
CA LEU A 276 -18.25 -14.91 -18.66
C LEU A 276 -17.55 -15.09 -17.31
N ILE A 277 -18.15 -15.85 -16.39
CA ILE A 277 -17.58 -16.14 -15.07
C ILE A 277 -16.26 -16.89 -15.22
N LYS A 278 -16.21 -17.92 -16.09
CA LYS A 278 -14.99 -18.68 -16.37
C LYS A 278 -13.89 -17.78 -16.93
N GLY A 279 -14.20 -16.96 -17.94
CA GLY A 279 -13.23 -16.02 -18.52
C GLY A 279 -12.68 -15.01 -17.51
N ALA A 280 -13.53 -14.55 -16.57
CA ALA A 280 -13.08 -13.69 -15.47
C ALA A 280 -12.17 -14.46 -14.50
N CYS A 281 -12.47 -15.70 -14.15
CA CYS A 281 -11.62 -16.56 -13.32
C CYS A 281 -10.26 -16.83 -13.97
N ASP A 282 -10.23 -17.08 -15.27
CA ASP A 282 -8.98 -17.28 -16.04
C ASP A 282 -8.09 -16.02 -16.00
N LEU A 283 -8.69 -14.84 -16.09
CA LEU A 283 -7.95 -13.58 -15.93
C LEU A 283 -7.47 -13.34 -14.49
N LEU A 284 -8.28 -13.70 -13.49
CA LEU A 284 -7.91 -13.57 -12.08
C LEU A 284 -6.70 -14.45 -11.73
N THR A 285 -6.55 -15.58 -12.39
CA THR A 285 -5.47 -16.56 -12.16
C THR A 285 -4.33 -16.43 -13.17
N ASP A 286 -4.34 -15.44 -14.04
CA ASP A 286 -3.25 -15.17 -14.98
C ASP A 286 -2.06 -14.53 -14.26
N GLU A 287 -1.01 -15.31 -14.03
CA GLU A 287 0.19 -14.89 -13.32
C GLU A 287 0.87 -13.67 -13.97
N LYS A 288 0.93 -13.60 -15.31
CA LYS A 288 1.52 -12.47 -16.04
C LYS A 288 0.71 -11.19 -15.81
N LEU A 289 -0.61 -11.31 -15.79
CA LEU A 289 -1.49 -10.18 -15.55
C LEU A 289 -1.41 -9.72 -14.09
N ILE A 290 -1.34 -10.64 -13.13
CA ILE A 290 -1.15 -10.36 -11.70
C ILE A 290 0.15 -9.57 -11.51
N ARG A 291 1.28 -10.08 -11.99
CA ARG A 291 2.60 -9.44 -11.87
C ARG A 291 2.64 -8.07 -12.55
N LYS A 292 2.07 -7.94 -13.75
CA LYS A 292 2.00 -6.66 -14.48
C LYS A 292 1.13 -5.62 -13.78
N SER A 293 0.09 -6.05 -13.08
CA SER A 293 -0.87 -5.14 -12.42
C SER A 293 -0.31 -4.52 -11.15
N LEU A 294 0.74 -5.09 -10.57
CA LEU A 294 1.26 -4.74 -9.24
C LEU A 294 0.15 -4.77 -8.17
N VAL A 295 -0.76 -5.75 -8.30
CA VAL A 295 -1.82 -5.93 -7.31
C VAL A 295 -1.22 -6.38 -5.98
N PHE A 296 -1.66 -5.74 -4.92
CA PHE A 296 -1.24 -6.13 -3.57
C PHE A 296 -2.10 -7.28 -3.05
N PRO A 297 -1.50 -8.24 -2.31
CA PRO A 297 -2.26 -9.31 -1.67
C PRO A 297 -3.48 -8.83 -0.88
N HIS A 298 -3.38 -7.73 -0.14
CA HIS A 298 -4.52 -7.16 0.60
C HIS A 298 -5.66 -6.67 -0.30
N GLN A 299 -5.40 -6.29 -1.56
CA GLN A 299 -6.46 -5.89 -2.49
C GLN A 299 -7.25 -7.09 -2.98
N ILE A 300 -6.59 -8.24 -3.13
CA ILE A 300 -7.24 -9.53 -3.43
C ILE A 300 -8.08 -9.96 -2.22
N ASP A 301 -7.53 -9.83 -1.00
CA ASP A 301 -8.23 -10.15 0.25
C ASP A 301 -9.50 -9.31 0.44
N ILE A 302 -9.42 -8.00 0.20
CA ILE A 302 -10.59 -7.11 0.24
C ILE A 302 -11.64 -7.50 -0.80
N ALA A 303 -11.22 -7.82 -2.03
CA ALA A 303 -12.15 -8.25 -3.07
C ALA A 303 -12.86 -9.56 -2.68
N LEU A 304 -12.14 -10.48 -2.07
CA LEU A 304 -12.68 -11.75 -1.55
C LEU A 304 -13.71 -11.50 -0.44
N GLU A 305 -13.42 -10.65 0.52
CA GLU A 305 -14.34 -10.35 1.62
C GLU A 305 -15.62 -9.68 1.16
N ILE A 306 -15.52 -8.68 0.26
CA ILE A 306 -16.70 -8.02 -0.33
C ILE A 306 -17.57 -9.06 -1.04
N LEU A 307 -16.95 -9.94 -1.79
CA LEU A 307 -17.67 -10.98 -2.53
C LEU A 307 -18.43 -11.93 -1.60
N ILE A 308 -17.79 -12.39 -0.52
CA ILE A 308 -18.40 -13.27 0.49
C ILE A 308 -19.54 -12.56 1.24
N GLN A 309 -19.37 -11.29 1.58
CA GLN A 309 -20.38 -10.53 2.34
C GLN A 309 -21.60 -10.11 1.51
N GLU A 310 -21.43 -9.86 0.21
CA GLU A 310 -22.45 -9.22 -0.62
C GLU A 310 -23.09 -10.17 -1.65
N THR A 311 -22.65 -11.43 -1.73
CA THR A 311 -23.20 -12.41 -2.68
C THR A 311 -23.52 -13.74 -2.00
N SER A 312 -24.39 -14.55 -2.62
CA SER A 312 -24.64 -15.90 -2.11
C SER A 312 -23.38 -16.78 -2.24
N ALA A 313 -23.18 -17.68 -1.29
CA ALA A 313 -22.01 -18.56 -1.26
C ALA A 313 -21.87 -19.43 -2.54
N SER A 314 -22.99 -19.86 -3.12
CA SER A 314 -23.00 -20.65 -4.36
C SER A 314 -22.56 -19.83 -5.58
N ALA A 315 -23.04 -18.59 -5.71
CA ALA A 315 -22.67 -17.70 -6.81
C ALA A 315 -21.21 -17.22 -6.67
N ALA A 316 -20.76 -16.95 -5.45
CA ALA A 316 -19.39 -16.49 -5.19
C ALA A 316 -18.33 -17.57 -5.41
N ARG A 317 -18.67 -18.85 -5.27
CA ARG A 317 -17.73 -19.99 -5.23
C ARG A 317 -16.66 -19.98 -6.33
N PRO A 318 -16.98 -19.78 -7.63
CA PRO A 318 -15.95 -19.75 -8.67
C PRO A 318 -14.90 -18.66 -8.45
N PHE A 319 -15.36 -17.45 -8.10
CA PHE A 319 -14.46 -16.34 -7.85
C PHE A 319 -13.68 -16.48 -6.54
N VAL A 320 -14.27 -17.04 -5.49
CA VAL A 320 -13.56 -17.36 -4.23
C VAL A 320 -12.39 -18.31 -4.51
N THR A 321 -12.63 -19.36 -5.30
CA THR A 321 -11.57 -20.30 -5.71
C THR A 321 -10.48 -19.61 -6.52
N ALA A 322 -10.87 -18.79 -7.51
CA ALA A 322 -9.93 -18.06 -8.35
C ALA A 322 -9.12 -17.01 -7.54
N LEU A 323 -9.76 -16.29 -6.60
CA LEU A 323 -9.07 -15.30 -5.76
C LEU A 323 -8.09 -15.94 -4.78
N ASN A 324 -8.44 -17.09 -4.17
CA ASN A 324 -7.50 -17.84 -3.35
C ASN A 324 -6.27 -18.28 -4.17
N ARG A 325 -6.47 -18.72 -5.41
CA ARG A 325 -5.36 -19.06 -6.31
C ARG A 325 -4.57 -17.81 -6.73
N ALA A 326 -5.25 -16.73 -7.08
CA ALA A 326 -4.62 -15.45 -7.43
C ALA A 326 -3.76 -14.92 -6.29
N TYR A 327 -4.23 -15.11 -5.06
CA TYR A 327 -3.49 -14.74 -3.86
C TYR A 327 -2.15 -15.47 -3.79
N GLU A 328 -2.15 -16.79 -3.98
CA GLU A 328 -0.92 -17.59 -3.99
C GLU A 328 0.03 -17.20 -5.14
N LEU A 329 -0.52 -16.89 -6.31
CA LEU A 329 0.26 -16.42 -7.47
C LEU A 329 0.82 -15.01 -7.31
N ALA A 330 0.21 -14.18 -6.47
CA ALA A 330 0.71 -12.84 -6.15
C ALA A 330 1.89 -12.87 -5.16
N ILE A 331 2.12 -14.00 -4.49
CA ILE A 331 3.25 -14.20 -3.58
C ILE A 331 4.45 -14.68 -4.40
N PRO A 332 5.59 -13.99 -4.34
CA PRO A 332 6.81 -14.48 -4.96
C PRO A 332 7.24 -15.81 -4.32
N ASN A 333 8.06 -16.59 -5.02
CA ASN A 333 8.62 -17.82 -4.48
C ASN A 333 9.56 -17.52 -3.30
N LEU A 334 9.00 -17.50 -2.09
CA LEU A 334 9.73 -17.16 -0.87
C LEU A 334 10.70 -18.28 -0.44
N VAL A 335 10.46 -19.51 -0.86
CA VAL A 335 11.34 -20.65 -0.53
C VAL A 335 12.76 -20.43 -1.06
N GLU A 336 12.89 -19.83 -2.25
CA GLU A 336 14.20 -19.51 -2.82
C GLU A 336 14.96 -18.42 -2.03
N LEU A 337 14.23 -17.60 -1.28
CA LEU A 337 14.83 -16.51 -0.50
C LEU A 337 15.52 -17.00 0.77
N PHE A 338 15.01 -18.10 1.36
CA PHE A 338 15.42 -18.59 2.68
C PHE A 338 15.73 -20.09 2.64
N SER A 339 16.60 -20.48 1.73
CA SER A 339 16.95 -21.89 1.50
C SER A 339 17.57 -22.62 2.71
N HIS A 340 18.06 -21.89 3.72
CA HIS A 340 18.71 -22.46 4.88
C HIS A 340 18.29 -21.77 6.19
N GLY A 341 18.20 -22.58 7.25
CA GLY A 341 17.91 -22.10 8.61
C GLY A 341 16.42 -22.17 8.99
N ARG A 342 16.17 -22.21 10.29
CA ARG A 342 14.82 -22.27 10.87
C ARG A 342 14.28 -20.87 11.10
N THR A 343 13.03 -20.63 10.72
CA THR A 343 12.39 -19.33 10.83
C THR A 343 11.15 -19.40 11.73
N ALA A 344 11.00 -18.43 12.63
CA ALA A 344 9.77 -18.16 13.36
C ALA A 344 9.09 -16.91 12.79
N VAL A 345 7.77 -16.93 12.66
CA VAL A 345 6.95 -15.79 12.32
C VAL A 345 6.00 -15.55 13.48
N VAL A 346 6.05 -14.37 14.07
CA VAL A 346 5.33 -14.00 15.28
C VAL A 346 4.42 -12.81 14.97
N ILE A 347 3.12 -12.99 15.11
CA ILE A 347 2.11 -11.94 14.89
C ILE A 347 1.66 -11.35 16.22
N ASP A 348 1.58 -10.04 16.27
CA ASP A 348 1.03 -9.29 17.40
C ASP A 348 -0.50 -9.35 17.36
N THR A 349 -1.11 -9.81 18.47
CA THR A 349 -2.56 -9.87 18.67
C THR A 349 -3.00 -9.05 19.87
N SER A 350 -2.17 -8.10 20.32
CA SER A 350 -2.45 -7.21 21.43
C SER A 350 -3.60 -6.23 21.12
N GLY A 351 -4.11 -5.57 22.15
CA GLY A 351 -5.27 -4.67 22.03
C GLY A 351 -5.07 -3.51 21.05
N SER A 352 -3.86 -2.97 20.92
CA SER A 352 -3.55 -1.88 19.97
C SER A 352 -3.67 -2.29 18.49
N MET A 353 -3.56 -3.59 18.22
CA MET A 353 -3.70 -4.15 16.87
C MET A 353 -5.14 -4.10 16.33
N HIS A 354 -6.12 -3.78 17.19
CA HIS A 354 -7.52 -3.52 16.81
C HIS A 354 -7.75 -2.08 16.39
N GLY A 355 -6.74 -1.22 16.44
CA GLY A 355 -6.80 0.12 15.88
C GLY A 355 -7.23 0.08 14.41
N MET A 356 -7.99 1.08 13.97
CA MET A 356 -8.42 1.17 12.58
C MET A 356 -7.20 1.30 11.67
N GLY A 357 -6.98 0.29 10.87
CA GLY A 357 -6.07 0.36 9.75
C GLY A 357 -6.70 1.15 8.59
N GLN A 358 -5.93 1.32 7.53
CA GLN A 358 -6.41 2.03 6.32
C GLN A 358 -7.75 1.48 5.85
N GLY A 359 -8.79 2.30 5.97
CA GLY A 359 -10.08 2.02 5.36
C GLY A 359 -9.96 2.07 3.84
N VAL A 360 -10.22 0.96 3.18
CA VAL A 360 -10.31 0.95 1.71
C VAL A 360 -11.77 1.18 1.32
N ARG A 361 -12.02 2.24 0.56
CA ARG A 361 -13.35 2.42 -0.04
C ARG A 361 -13.44 1.64 -1.34
N MET A 362 -14.25 0.60 -1.35
CA MET A 362 -14.68 -0.08 -2.56
C MET A 362 -16.19 0.05 -2.71
N ASN A 363 -16.65 0.47 -3.89
CA ASN A 363 -18.08 0.61 -4.22
C ASN A 363 -18.87 1.50 -3.24
N GLY A 364 -18.24 2.57 -2.70
CA GLY A 364 -18.88 3.50 -1.78
C GLY A 364 -18.94 3.04 -0.32
N LYS A 365 -18.60 1.79 -0.02
CA LYS A 365 -18.50 1.26 1.35
C LYS A 365 -17.07 1.33 1.85
N ALA A 366 -16.87 1.81 3.07
CA ALA A 366 -15.59 1.74 3.77
C ALA A 366 -15.47 0.35 4.40
N ILE A 367 -14.43 -0.38 4.02
CA ILE A 367 -14.02 -1.61 4.71
C ILE A 367 -12.85 -1.23 5.59
N ASN A 368 -13.09 -1.24 6.88
CA ASN A 368 -12.06 -0.98 7.87
C ASN A 368 -11.33 -2.29 8.17
N LYS A 369 -10.07 -2.37 7.77
CA LYS A 369 -9.19 -3.46 8.17
C LYS A 369 -8.43 -3.03 9.41
N HIS A 370 -8.48 -3.85 10.45
CA HIS A 370 -7.65 -3.67 11.63
C HIS A 370 -6.19 -4.07 11.35
N CYS A 371 -5.29 -3.63 12.18
CA CYS A 371 -3.88 -3.97 12.04
C CYS A 371 -3.64 -5.46 12.21
N ILE A 372 -4.42 -6.12 13.05
CA ILE A 372 -4.38 -7.57 13.24
C ILE A 372 -4.70 -8.32 11.94
N ASP A 373 -5.64 -7.85 11.11
CA ASP A 373 -5.94 -8.47 9.81
C ASP A 373 -4.72 -8.46 8.88
N LYS A 374 -3.99 -7.33 8.88
CA LYS A 374 -2.76 -7.20 8.09
C LYS A 374 -1.66 -8.09 8.64
N ALA A 375 -1.49 -8.11 9.96
CA ALA A 375 -0.48 -8.94 10.62
C ALA A 375 -0.73 -10.43 10.38
N ALA A 376 -1.98 -10.89 10.54
CA ALA A 376 -2.37 -12.26 10.26
C ALA A 376 -2.15 -12.63 8.78
N LEU A 377 -2.41 -11.70 7.85
CA LEU A 377 -2.22 -11.91 6.44
C LEU A 377 -0.73 -12.04 6.07
N ILE A 378 0.12 -11.13 6.57
CA ILE A 378 1.57 -11.18 6.38
C ILE A 378 2.13 -12.46 7.02
N GLY A 379 1.71 -12.76 8.25
CA GLY A 379 2.13 -13.94 8.99
C GLY A 379 1.79 -15.24 8.26
N ALA A 380 0.55 -15.39 7.80
CA ALA A 380 0.12 -16.53 7.01
C ALA A 380 0.90 -16.67 5.70
N THR A 381 1.13 -15.55 5.01
CA THR A 381 1.88 -15.53 3.75
C THR A 381 3.33 -15.97 3.93
N LEU A 382 4.02 -15.39 4.91
CA LEU A 382 5.41 -15.75 5.23
C LEU A 382 5.49 -17.20 5.68
N SER A 383 4.65 -17.61 6.64
CA SER A 383 4.70 -18.97 7.19
C SER A 383 4.47 -20.03 6.12
N LYS A 384 3.46 -19.86 5.26
CA LYS A 384 3.24 -20.77 4.13
C LYS A 384 4.37 -20.69 3.11
N GLY A 385 4.81 -19.48 2.76
CA GLY A 385 5.80 -19.26 1.69
C GLY A 385 7.18 -19.81 2.00
N ILE A 386 7.59 -19.85 3.29
CA ILE A 386 8.93 -20.32 3.69
C ILE A 386 8.88 -21.54 4.62
N GLY A 387 7.70 -22.07 4.92
CA GLY A 387 7.55 -23.20 5.85
C GLY A 387 7.93 -22.87 7.28
N ALA A 388 7.68 -21.62 7.73
CA ALA A 388 8.08 -21.16 9.05
C ALA A 388 7.12 -21.59 10.15
N ASP A 389 7.63 -21.72 11.37
CA ASP A 389 6.79 -21.87 12.55
C ASP A 389 6.04 -20.57 12.84
N LEU A 390 4.73 -20.65 13.01
CA LEU A 390 3.85 -19.51 13.21
C LEU A 390 3.45 -19.38 14.69
N TYR A 391 3.55 -18.17 15.22
CA TYR A 391 3.22 -17.82 16.60
C TYR A 391 2.33 -16.58 16.64
N GLN A 392 1.56 -16.46 17.72
CA GLN A 392 0.91 -15.22 18.14
C GLN A 392 1.46 -14.79 19.51
N PHE A 393 1.48 -13.49 19.74
CA PHE A 393 1.84 -12.95 21.06
C PHE A 393 0.98 -11.73 21.42
N ALA A 394 0.82 -11.56 22.72
CA ALA A 394 0.28 -10.39 23.37
C ALA A 394 0.87 -10.32 24.80
N THR A 395 0.14 -10.66 25.86
CA THR A 395 0.68 -10.83 27.21
C THR A 395 1.59 -12.07 27.30
N THR A 396 1.28 -13.10 26.54
CA THR A 396 2.08 -14.35 26.42
C THR A 396 2.29 -14.69 24.95
N THR A 397 3.04 -15.75 24.65
CA THR A 397 3.28 -16.22 23.28
C THR A 397 2.86 -17.67 23.12
N GLU A 398 2.12 -18.00 22.07
CA GLU A 398 1.65 -19.35 21.74
C GLU A 398 1.87 -19.67 20.27
N GLY A 399 2.19 -20.94 19.97
CA GLY A 399 2.30 -21.43 18.58
C GLY A 399 0.93 -21.63 17.94
N ILE A 400 0.80 -21.21 16.68
CA ILE A 400 -0.38 -21.42 15.84
C ILE A 400 -0.11 -22.62 14.93
N ARG A 401 -0.94 -23.66 15.04
CA ARG A 401 -0.85 -24.85 14.17
C ARG A 401 -1.65 -24.60 12.90
N TYR A 402 -1.07 -24.89 11.77
CA TYR A 402 -1.72 -24.90 10.46
C TYR A 402 -1.22 -26.08 9.62
N ASN A 403 -1.97 -26.47 8.59
CA ASN A 403 -1.51 -27.49 7.66
C ASN A 403 -0.78 -26.84 6.48
N PRO A 404 0.36 -27.39 6.03
CA PRO A 404 1.09 -26.85 4.86
C PRO A 404 0.24 -26.76 3.58
N GLY A 405 -0.79 -27.62 3.45
CA GLY A 405 -1.73 -27.60 2.34
C GLY A 405 -2.83 -26.53 2.44
N ASP A 406 -2.99 -25.87 3.59
CA ASP A 406 -4.01 -24.84 3.77
C ASP A 406 -3.74 -23.64 2.86
N SER A 407 -4.81 -22.99 2.38
CA SER A 407 -4.67 -21.70 1.69
C SER A 407 -4.17 -20.62 2.66
N VAL A 408 -3.52 -19.59 2.14
CA VAL A 408 -3.11 -18.43 2.98
C VAL A 408 -4.32 -17.83 3.70
N ASN A 409 -5.47 -17.77 3.03
CA ASN A 409 -6.69 -17.28 3.67
C ASN A 409 -7.18 -18.18 4.82
N THR A 410 -7.05 -19.50 4.69
CA THR A 410 -7.35 -20.43 5.78
C THR A 410 -6.42 -20.19 6.96
N ILE A 411 -5.12 -20.07 6.73
CA ILE A 411 -4.12 -19.80 7.78
C ILE A 411 -4.39 -18.44 8.45
N LYS A 412 -4.68 -17.40 7.66
CA LYS A 412 -5.06 -16.07 8.18
C LYS A 412 -6.27 -16.18 9.13
N ASN A 413 -7.32 -16.87 8.70
CA ASN A 413 -8.52 -17.03 9.51
C ASN A 413 -8.26 -17.86 10.78
N THR A 414 -7.36 -18.84 10.71
CA THR A 414 -6.89 -19.57 11.90
C THR A 414 -6.21 -18.63 12.89
N CYS A 415 -5.35 -17.70 12.42
CA CYS A 415 -4.75 -16.69 13.29
C CYS A 415 -5.84 -15.84 13.97
N LEU A 416 -6.78 -15.28 13.20
CA LEU A 416 -7.83 -14.43 13.71
C LEU A 416 -8.78 -15.14 14.68
N SER A 417 -9.06 -16.42 14.46
CA SER A 417 -9.92 -17.23 15.34
C SER A 417 -9.30 -17.54 16.71
N GLN A 418 -7.99 -17.38 16.84
CA GLN A 418 -7.25 -17.61 18.08
C GLN A 418 -6.94 -16.31 18.84
N GLU A 419 -7.43 -15.19 18.36
CA GLU A 419 -7.32 -13.90 19.02
C GLU A 419 -7.83 -13.96 20.47
N GLY A 420 -7.14 -13.22 21.37
CA GLY A 420 -7.47 -13.18 22.79
C GLY A 420 -6.92 -14.34 23.63
N ARG A 421 -6.47 -15.44 23.02
CA ARG A 421 -5.92 -16.59 23.75
C ARG A 421 -4.66 -16.26 24.53
N VAL A 422 -3.86 -15.34 24.04
CA VAL A 422 -2.58 -14.90 24.63
C VAL A 422 -2.71 -13.59 25.43
N GLY A 423 -3.96 -13.16 25.70
CA GLY A 423 -4.28 -11.91 26.41
C GLY A 423 -4.31 -10.71 25.48
N HIS A 424 -4.27 -9.48 26.05
CA HIS A 424 -4.41 -8.21 25.30
C HIS A 424 -3.27 -7.21 25.56
N GLY A 425 -2.37 -7.49 26.52
CA GLY A 425 -1.16 -6.69 26.75
C GLY A 425 -0.11 -6.96 25.68
N THR A 426 1.03 -6.26 25.72
CA THR A 426 2.11 -6.46 24.74
C THR A 426 3.43 -6.69 25.48
N ASP A 427 3.83 -7.95 25.61
CA ASP A 427 5.11 -8.38 26.21
C ASP A 427 5.99 -9.06 25.13
N PHE A 428 6.92 -8.29 24.57
CA PHE A 428 7.89 -8.82 23.60
C PHE A 428 8.87 -9.83 24.23
N GLY A 429 9.07 -9.78 25.55
CA GLY A 429 9.92 -10.75 26.26
C GLY A 429 9.34 -12.15 26.22
N SER A 430 8.02 -12.28 26.20
CA SER A 430 7.32 -13.56 26.11
C SER A 430 7.67 -14.35 24.85
N ILE A 431 7.94 -13.64 23.73
CA ILE A 431 8.38 -14.25 22.46
C ILE A 431 9.65 -15.07 22.71
N PHE A 432 10.67 -14.42 23.28
CA PHE A 432 11.97 -15.05 23.45
C PHE A 432 11.96 -16.13 24.53
N SER A 433 11.15 -15.97 25.58
CA SER A 433 10.92 -17.02 26.57
C SER A 433 10.33 -18.28 25.96
N THR A 434 9.33 -18.13 25.12
CA THR A 434 8.68 -19.26 24.42
C THR A 434 9.63 -19.89 23.40
N LEU A 435 10.23 -19.10 22.52
CA LEU A 435 11.13 -19.61 21.47
C LEU A 435 12.38 -20.30 22.06
N GLN A 436 12.87 -19.84 23.22
CA GLN A 436 14.00 -20.48 23.92
C GLN A 436 13.71 -21.93 24.31
N SER A 437 12.46 -22.26 24.66
CA SER A 437 12.07 -23.62 25.01
C SER A 437 11.91 -24.52 23.78
N VAL A 438 11.56 -23.92 22.62
CA VAL A 438 11.35 -24.64 21.36
C VAL A 438 12.66 -24.96 20.65
N GLY A 439 13.64 -24.05 20.69
CA GLY A 439 14.96 -24.29 20.11
C GLY A 439 15.54 -23.06 19.39
N LYS A 440 16.60 -23.32 18.60
CA LYS A 440 17.28 -22.30 17.84
C LYS A 440 16.46 -21.90 16.63
N TYR A 441 16.32 -20.59 16.41
CA TYR A 441 15.87 -19.97 15.17
C TYR A 441 16.99 -19.10 14.59
N ASP A 442 17.18 -19.17 13.30
CA ASP A 442 18.14 -18.33 12.59
C ASP A 442 17.53 -16.98 12.25
N ARG A 443 16.18 -16.95 12.07
CA ARG A 443 15.37 -15.76 11.75
C ARG A 443 14.11 -15.72 12.61
N ILE A 444 13.75 -14.54 13.07
CA ILE A 444 12.51 -14.27 13.81
C ILE A 444 11.85 -13.04 13.16
N PHE A 445 10.71 -13.24 12.53
CA PHE A 445 9.85 -12.15 12.03
C PHE A 445 8.87 -11.75 13.13
N ILE A 446 8.78 -10.46 13.43
CA ILE A 446 7.83 -9.90 14.40
C ILE A 446 6.99 -8.86 13.67
N ILE A 447 5.69 -9.12 13.54
CA ILE A 447 4.73 -8.27 12.83
C ILE A 447 3.87 -7.60 13.87
N SER A 448 4.03 -6.28 14.07
CA SER A 448 3.47 -5.55 15.21
C SER A 448 3.38 -4.06 14.88
N ASP A 449 2.69 -3.28 15.71
CA ASP A 449 2.79 -1.83 15.78
C ASP A 449 4.00 -1.36 16.61
N LEU A 450 4.78 -2.31 17.14
CA LEU A 450 6.01 -2.13 17.91
C LEU A 450 5.85 -1.27 19.17
N GLN A 451 4.65 -1.25 19.77
CA GLN A 451 4.38 -0.60 21.05
C GLN A 451 4.27 -1.67 22.14
N GLY A 452 5.04 -1.58 23.20
CA GLY A 452 5.05 -2.56 24.28
C GLY A 452 5.35 -1.94 25.64
N GLY A 453 4.91 -2.60 26.70
CA GLY A 453 5.14 -2.14 28.07
C GLY A 453 6.51 -2.51 28.65
N ASP A 454 7.21 -3.46 28.03
CA ASP A 454 8.50 -3.96 28.50
C ASP A 454 9.72 -3.28 27.85
N ARG A 455 10.89 -3.48 28.43
CA ARG A 455 12.16 -2.92 27.95
C ARG A 455 12.97 -4.00 27.23
N ILE A 456 12.73 -4.22 25.95
CA ILE A 456 13.48 -5.24 25.19
C ILE A 456 14.99 -5.01 25.20
N VAL A 457 15.45 -3.79 25.21
CA VAL A 457 16.89 -3.47 25.20
C VAL A 457 17.63 -4.10 26.39
N THR A 458 16.92 -4.29 27.49
CA THR A 458 17.43 -4.92 28.72
C THR A 458 16.66 -6.19 29.11
N ASN A 459 15.79 -6.68 28.22
CA ASN A 459 14.94 -7.82 28.51
C ASN A 459 15.77 -9.08 28.72
N SER A 460 15.60 -9.68 29.89
CA SER A 460 16.35 -10.86 30.31
C SER A 460 16.08 -12.08 29.44
N SER A 461 14.85 -12.23 28.94
CA SER A 461 14.45 -13.35 28.08
C SER A 461 15.18 -13.30 26.74
N PHE A 462 15.31 -12.11 26.13
CA PHE A 462 16.07 -11.93 24.90
C PHE A 462 17.55 -12.22 25.08
N GLN A 463 18.16 -11.75 26.19
CA GLN A 463 19.56 -12.03 26.49
C GLN A 463 19.78 -13.53 26.77
N SER A 464 18.85 -14.16 27.49
CA SER A 464 18.87 -15.60 27.75
C SER A 464 18.77 -16.42 26.47
N TYR A 465 17.84 -16.04 25.56
CA TYR A 465 17.72 -16.66 24.22
C TYR A 465 19.04 -16.58 23.46
N LYS A 466 19.66 -15.39 23.40
CA LYS A 466 20.93 -15.18 22.69
C LYS A 466 22.08 -15.98 23.29
N SER A 467 22.14 -16.07 24.61
CA SER A 467 23.18 -16.84 25.31
C SER A 467 23.07 -18.33 25.02
N LYS A 468 21.84 -18.87 24.89
CA LYS A 468 21.60 -20.30 24.68
C LYS A 468 21.68 -20.70 23.18
N HIS A 469 21.16 -19.89 22.28
CA HIS A 469 20.94 -20.24 20.86
C HIS A 469 21.74 -19.41 19.88
N GLY A 470 22.44 -18.37 20.36
CA GLY A 470 23.07 -17.36 19.50
C GLY A 470 22.09 -16.24 19.09
N GLU A 471 22.62 -15.21 18.48
CA GLU A 471 21.82 -14.06 18.06
C GLU A 471 21.17 -14.32 16.69
N PRO A 472 19.81 -14.38 16.60
CA PRO A 472 19.10 -14.54 15.34
C PRO A 472 19.07 -13.24 14.55
N PHE A 473 18.76 -13.31 13.25
CA PHE A 473 18.25 -12.15 12.53
C PHE A 473 16.83 -11.86 13.01
N ILE A 474 16.58 -10.61 13.40
CA ILE A 474 15.26 -10.14 13.79
C ILE A 474 14.74 -9.22 12.69
N TYR A 475 13.60 -9.57 12.14
CA TYR A 475 12.85 -8.77 11.18
C TYR A 475 11.63 -8.19 11.88
N THR A 476 11.60 -6.88 12.05
CA THR A 476 10.39 -6.19 12.51
C THR A 476 9.62 -5.67 11.31
N ILE A 477 8.34 -5.96 11.24
CA ILE A 477 7.42 -5.37 10.26
C ILE A 477 6.48 -4.46 11.01
N ASP A 478 6.80 -3.17 11.00
CA ASP A 478 5.98 -2.12 11.62
C ASP A 478 4.79 -1.80 10.71
N ILE A 479 3.59 -2.05 11.19
CA ILE A 479 2.36 -1.87 10.41
C ILE A 479 1.63 -0.56 10.70
N GLN A 480 2.14 0.27 11.63
CA GLN A 480 1.51 1.53 12.02
C GLN A 480 2.41 2.76 11.89
N GLY A 481 3.73 2.62 12.04
CA GLY A 481 4.66 3.74 11.89
C GLY A 481 4.55 4.81 13.00
N TYR A 482 4.53 4.38 14.26
CA TYR A 482 4.46 5.29 15.42
C TYR A 482 5.78 6.03 15.73
N GLY A 483 6.84 5.80 14.96
CA GLY A 483 8.14 6.47 15.13
C GLY A 483 9.03 5.88 16.20
N THR A 484 8.62 4.78 16.83
CA THR A 484 9.38 4.06 17.85
C THR A 484 9.39 2.56 17.60
N THR A 485 10.43 1.90 18.08
CA THR A 485 10.57 0.44 18.06
C THR A 485 11.01 -0.07 19.42
N MET A 486 10.68 -1.31 19.73
CA MET A 486 11.15 -1.98 20.95
C MET A 486 12.57 -2.49 20.82
N PHE A 487 13.16 -2.50 19.63
CA PHE A 487 14.46 -3.10 19.34
C PHE A 487 15.54 -2.04 19.14
N LYS A 488 16.69 -2.28 19.75
CA LYS A 488 17.88 -1.44 19.57
C LYS A 488 18.50 -1.72 18.20
N PRO A 489 18.87 -0.67 17.43
CA PRO A 489 19.58 -0.85 16.17
C PRO A 489 20.82 -1.73 16.31
N GLY A 490 20.99 -2.68 15.40
CA GLY A 490 22.10 -3.62 15.36
C GLY A 490 22.24 -4.27 13.99
N ASN A 491 23.35 -4.99 13.78
CA ASN A 491 23.64 -5.59 12.46
C ASN A 491 22.68 -6.74 12.08
N LYS A 492 21.96 -7.29 13.06
CA LYS A 492 20.98 -8.37 12.85
C LYS A 492 19.54 -7.93 13.05
N LEU A 493 19.29 -6.63 13.18
CA LEU A 493 17.96 -6.06 13.19
C LEU A 493 17.64 -5.47 11.82
N ILE A 494 16.62 -6.00 11.20
CA ILE A 494 16.09 -5.57 9.91
C ILE A 494 14.72 -4.95 10.14
N GLN A 495 14.60 -3.66 9.85
CA GLN A 495 13.36 -2.90 10.06
C GLN A 495 12.64 -2.71 8.73
N LEU A 496 11.44 -3.25 8.64
CA LEU A 496 10.54 -3.16 7.50
C LEU A 496 9.26 -2.46 7.94
N PHE A 497 8.58 -1.83 6.99
CA PHE A 497 7.43 -0.97 7.28
C PHE A 497 6.27 -1.23 6.33
N GLY A 498 5.05 -1.23 6.88
CA GLY A 498 3.83 -1.38 6.11
C GLY A 498 3.69 -2.76 5.46
N TYR A 499 2.77 -2.84 4.50
CA TYR A 499 2.55 -4.03 3.70
C TYR A 499 2.41 -3.66 2.22
N SER A 500 3.44 -3.92 1.47
CA SER A 500 3.48 -3.75 0.02
C SER A 500 3.92 -5.04 -0.67
N ALA A 501 3.69 -5.15 -1.97
CA ALA A 501 4.17 -6.31 -2.74
C ALA A 501 5.70 -6.43 -2.70
N ASP A 502 6.39 -5.30 -2.53
CA ASP A 502 7.86 -5.26 -2.49
C ASP A 502 8.45 -5.68 -1.14
N ILE A 503 7.64 -5.89 -0.10
CA ILE A 503 8.15 -6.26 1.23
C ILE A 503 9.01 -7.52 1.16
N TYR A 504 8.64 -8.47 0.32
CA TYR A 504 9.38 -9.73 0.16
C TYR A 504 10.72 -9.53 -0.57
N GLU A 505 10.77 -8.68 -1.59
CA GLU A 505 12.02 -8.29 -2.24
C GLU A 505 12.91 -7.48 -1.30
N MET A 506 12.30 -6.65 -0.45
CA MET A 506 13.03 -5.91 0.58
C MET A 506 13.61 -6.84 1.65
N ILE A 507 12.88 -7.88 2.08
CA ILE A 507 13.40 -8.91 2.99
C ILE A 507 14.65 -9.56 2.39
N LYS A 508 14.61 -9.95 1.11
CA LYS A 508 15.76 -10.53 0.40
C LYS A 508 16.97 -9.61 0.38
N LYS A 509 16.78 -8.35 0.02
CA LYS A 509 17.84 -7.35 -0.03
C LYS A 509 18.40 -7.07 1.37
N ALA A 510 17.54 -7.05 2.38
CA ALA A 510 17.88 -6.72 3.74
C ALA A 510 18.71 -7.82 4.44
N GLU A 511 18.62 -9.09 4.03
CA GLU A 511 19.52 -10.14 4.51
C GLU A 511 20.97 -9.89 4.12
N VAL A 512 21.19 -9.27 2.97
CA VAL A 512 22.54 -8.90 2.50
C VAL A 512 22.96 -7.57 3.13
N ASP A 513 22.01 -6.62 3.26
CA ASP A 513 22.28 -5.29 3.79
C ASP A 513 21.09 -4.78 4.61
N PRO A 514 21.19 -4.69 5.95
CA PRO A 514 20.11 -4.17 6.81
C PRO A 514 19.63 -2.75 6.47
N LYS A 515 20.41 -1.98 5.71
CA LYS A 515 20.06 -0.63 5.24
C LYS A 515 19.50 -0.63 3.80
N ALA A 516 19.13 -1.78 3.26
CA ALA A 516 18.69 -1.92 1.88
C ALA A 516 17.56 -0.95 1.51
N ILE A 517 16.59 -0.72 2.40
CA ILE A 517 15.48 0.20 2.13
C ILE A 517 15.94 1.65 1.90
N LEU A 518 16.90 2.13 2.68
CA LEU A 518 17.45 3.49 2.50
C LEU A 518 18.24 3.60 1.19
N LYS A 519 19.03 2.57 0.87
CA LYS A 519 19.78 2.50 -0.40
C LYS A 519 18.86 2.41 -1.62
N GLU A 520 17.77 1.67 -1.51
CA GLU A 520 16.75 1.60 -2.58
C GLU A 520 16.14 2.97 -2.85
N ILE A 521 15.80 3.72 -1.80
CA ILE A 521 15.31 5.09 -1.91
C ILE A 521 16.37 6.01 -2.51
N GLU A 522 17.61 5.93 -2.04
CA GLU A 522 18.73 6.73 -2.55
C GLU A 522 19.04 6.44 -4.02
N SER A 523 18.73 5.25 -4.52
CA SER A 523 18.89 4.86 -5.92
C SER A 523 17.84 5.46 -6.87
N ILE A 524 16.76 6.05 -6.34
CA ILE A 524 15.71 6.70 -7.15
C ILE A 524 16.31 7.87 -7.94
N VAL A 525 16.04 7.88 -9.25
CA VAL A 525 16.46 8.97 -10.16
C VAL A 525 15.26 9.87 -10.44
N ILE A 526 15.40 11.17 -10.11
CA ILE A 526 14.40 12.22 -10.33
C ILE A 526 14.80 13.11 -11.51
#